data_de092dc4584f0477098cca7289d47f5e
#
_entry.id   de092dc4584f0477098cca7289d47f5e
#
_cell.length_a   1.000
_cell.length_b   1.000
_cell.length_c   1.000
_cell.angle_alpha   90.00
_cell.angle_beta   90.00
_cell.angle_gamma   90.00
#
_symmetry.space_group_name_H-M   'P 1'
#
loop_
_entity.id
_entity.type
_entity.pdbx_description
1 polymer ?
#
loop_
_entity_poly.entity_id
_entity_poly.type
_entity_poly.pdbx_seq_one_letter_code
_entity_poly.pdbx_strand_id
1 'polypeptide(L)'
;SGGPDSAYLEGARTCSDELFNLGVPVLGICYGMQLMCQKLGGKVGPAPTREYGKTPMHFKRSPLFKDMPDSITWMSHNDSCLVCPPGFEIIASSDNCEICAFANEERRLYGVQFHPEVNHTEYCKQFFHNFVYEICGCKGGWSMANLANQLIEEVRAKVGNGRVVAGLSGGVDSSVAATLVHKAIGDRLTCIFVDHGLLRLNEAEEVMGFYRNEIGLNVIEVNAKDRFLSKLAGVTEPERKRKIIGEEFIRVFEDEAKKIGADYLLQGTIYPDVIESGAGGASVIKSHHNVGGLPEDIAFKGLIEPLRILFKDEVRLLGESLNMPAPLVWRQPFPGPGLAIRILGDITDEKLDILRRSDFILRDEIAKAGLDRSIWQYFTVFTGIRSVGVMGDQRTYDYAIGVRAVTSTDAMTVEFAELPYDLLRTISNRIIAETPHVNRVMFDITDKPPGTIEWE
;
A
#
# COMPACT_ATOMS: atom_id res chain seq x y z
N SER A 1 -6.93 15.76 -13.90
CA SER A 1 -6.12 14.53 -14.03
C SER A 1 -6.68 13.68 -15.16
N GLY A 2 -6.11 12.49 -15.40
CA GLY A 2 -6.52 11.55 -16.43
C GLY A 2 -7.98 11.08 -16.31
N GLY A 3 -8.53 10.53 -17.38
CA GLY A 3 -9.89 9.99 -17.45
C GLY A 3 -10.10 9.10 -18.68
N PRO A 4 -11.11 8.20 -18.68
CA PRO A 4 -11.34 7.27 -19.76
C PRO A 4 -12.11 7.87 -20.96
N ASP A 5 -12.69 9.08 -20.78
CA ASP A 5 -13.58 9.68 -21.77
C ASP A 5 -12.79 10.45 -22.84
N SER A 6 -13.41 10.69 -24.00
CA SER A 6 -12.93 11.65 -24.99
C SER A 6 -13.56 13.01 -24.72
N ALA A 7 -12.76 14.04 -24.46
CA ALA A 7 -13.23 15.36 -23.98
C ALA A 7 -14.18 16.10 -24.96
N TYR A 8 -14.25 15.68 -26.21
CA TYR A 8 -15.11 16.25 -27.24
C TYR A 8 -16.44 15.50 -27.44
N LEU A 9 -16.68 14.38 -26.73
CA LEU A 9 -17.91 13.62 -26.87
C LEU A 9 -19.00 14.17 -25.94
N GLU A 10 -20.25 14.04 -26.38
CA GLU A 10 -21.41 14.40 -25.59
C GLU A 10 -21.56 13.44 -24.39
N GLY A 11 -21.77 13.98 -23.19
CA GLY A 11 -21.84 13.23 -21.96
C GLY A 11 -20.49 12.93 -21.30
N ALA A 12 -19.36 13.35 -21.90
CA ALA A 12 -18.04 13.25 -21.26
C ALA A 12 -17.99 14.05 -19.95
N ARG A 13 -17.18 13.57 -19.01
CA ARG A 13 -16.98 14.25 -17.73
C ARG A 13 -16.42 15.66 -17.96
N THR A 14 -16.99 16.64 -17.27
CA THR A 14 -16.63 18.04 -17.48
C THR A 14 -16.48 18.79 -16.15
N CYS A 15 -15.97 20.01 -16.20
CA CYS A 15 -15.92 20.95 -15.07
C CYS A 15 -16.61 22.25 -15.44
N SER A 16 -16.89 23.11 -14.46
CA SER A 16 -17.36 24.47 -14.72
C SER A 16 -16.31 25.29 -15.44
N ASP A 17 -16.71 26.13 -16.38
CA ASP A 17 -15.82 27.08 -17.08
C ASP A 17 -15.25 28.14 -16.13
N GLU A 18 -15.94 28.39 -15.01
CA GLU A 18 -15.50 29.29 -13.95
C GLU A 18 -14.16 28.86 -13.35
N LEU A 19 -13.84 27.54 -13.35
CA LEU A 19 -12.55 27.01 -12.86
C LEU A 19 -11.36 27.77 -13.47
N PHE A 20 -11.41 28.04 -14.76
CA PHE A 20 -10.33 28.71 -15.47
C PHE A 20 -10.30 30.22 -15.25
N ASN A 21 -11.29 30.79 -14.58
CA ASN A 21 -11.43 32.23 -14.31
C ASN A 21 -11.27 32.56 -12.80
N LEU A 22 -10.97 31.60 -11.96
CA LEU A 22 -10.78 31.79 -10.51
C LEU A 22 -9.52 32.62 -10.16
N GLY A 23 -8.63 32.85 -11.13
CA GLY A 23 -7.37 33.56 -10.87
C GLY A 23 -6.33 32.76 -10.09
N VAL A 24 -6.56 31.46 -9.91
CA VAL A 24 -5.62 30.51 -9.30
C VAL A 24 -4.89 29.72 -10.39
N PRO A 25 -3.65 29.25 -10.14
CA PRO A 25 -2.97 28.36 -11.08
C PRO A 25 -3.76 27.04 -11.28
N VAL A 26 -3.87 26.59 -12.52
CA VAL A 26 -4.52 25.33 -12.87
C VAL A 26 -3.59 24.48 -13.71
N LEU A 27 -3.41 23.21 -13.32
CA LEU A 27 -2.69 22.19 -14.09
C LEU A 27 -3.66 21.12 -14.58
N GLY A 28 -3.83 20.99 -15.89
CA GLY A 28 -4.54 19.91 -16.54
C GLY A 28 -3.56 18.79 -16.90
N ILE A 29 -3.82 17.56 -16.46
CA ILE A 29 -3.00 16.37 -16.76
C ILE A 29 -3.81 15.43 -17.64
N CYS A 30 -3.26 14.99 -18.79
CA CYS A 30 -3.86 14.06 -19.72
C CYS A 30 -5.29 14.49 -20.14
N TYR A 31 -6.32 13.81 -19.71
CA TYR A 31 -7.71 14.22 -19.93
C TYR A 31 -8.00 15.64 -19.46
N GLY A 32 -7.43 16.06 -18.33
CA GLY A 32 -7.56 17.43 -17.81
C GLY A 32 -6.97 18.49 -18.74
N MET A 33 -5.87 18.20 -19.42
CA MET A 33 -5.32 19.05 -20.48
C MET A 33 -6.26 19.14 -21.69
N GLN A 34 -6.78 17.98 -22.13
CA GLN A 34 -7.72 17.90 -23.26
C GLN A 34 -9.01 18.68 -22.97
N LEU A 35 -9.56 18.52 -21.75
CA LEU A 35 -10.74 19.28 -21.33
C LEU A 35 -10.47 20.78 -21.27
N MET A 36 -9.32 21.20 -20.74
CA MET A 36 -8.89 22.62 -20.77
C MET A 36 -8.76 23.14 -22.19
N CYS A 37 -8.14 22.37 -23.08
CA CYS A 37 -8.03 22.69 -24.50
C CYS A 37 -9.40 22.93 -25.13
N GLN A 38 -10.32 22.00 -24.98
CA GLN A 38 -11.67 22.07 -25.56
C GLN A 38 -12.46 23.28 -25.04
N LYS A 39 -12.41 23.53 -23.73
CA LYS A 39 -13.17 24.63 -23.09
C LYS A 39 -12.64 26.01 -23.36
N LEU A 40 -11.35 26.11 -23.66
CA LEU A 40 -10.70 27.41 -23.92
C LEU A 40 -10.54 27.71 -25.42
N GLY A 41 -11.25 26.99 -26.29
CA GLY A 41 -11.35 27.28 -27.72
C GLY A 41 -10.28 26.63 -28.61
N GLY A 42 -9.54 25.66 -28.06
CA GLY A 42 -8.71 24.73 -28.82
C GLY A 42 -9.52 23.60 -29.46
N LYS A 43 -8.83 22.61 -30.02
CA LYS A 43 -9.46 21.45 -30.63
C LYS A 43 -8.80 20.16 -30.15
N VAL A 44 -9.63 19.22 -29.68
CA VAL A 44 -9.25 17.87 -29.30
C VAL A 44 -9.85 16.87 -30.28
N GLY A 45 -9.14 15.80 -30.57
CA GLY A 45 -9.61 14.72 -31.42
C GLY A 45 -8.68 13.51 -31.36
N PRO A 46 -9.01 12.44 -32.11
CA PRO A 46 -8.17 11.27 -32.18
C PRO A 46 -6.73 11.63 -32.58
N ALA A 47 -5.77 11.12 -31.80
CA ALA A 47 -4.36 11.35 -32.08
C ALA A 47 -3.97 10.72 -33.42
N PRO A 48 -3.20 11.42 -34.27
CA PRO A 48 -2.66 10.81 -35.50
C PRO A 48 -1.83 9.57 -35.21
N THR A 49 -1.05 9.61 -34.15
CA THR A 49 -0.30 8.50 -33.58
C THR A 49 -0.61 8.41 -32.10
N ARG A 50 -1.05 7.25 -31.64
CA ARG A 50 -1.30 6.98 -30.21
C ARG A 50 0.01 6.73 -29.51
N GLU A 51 0.16 7.22 -28.28
CA GLU A 51 1.37 7.03 -27.48
C GLU A 51 1.05 6.34 -26.16
N TYR A 52 1.79 5.26 -25.87
CA TYR A 52 1.69 4.49 -24.66
C TYR A 52 3.07 4.14 -24.12
N GLY A 53 3.27 4.31 -22.84
CA GLY A 53 4.52 3.97 -22.15
C GLY A 53 5.55 5.09 -22.19
N LYS A 54 6.81 4.72 -22.14
CA LYS A 54 7.96 5.63 -22.08
C LYS A 54 8.16 6.36 -23.41
N THR A 55 8.01 7.67 -23.39
CA THR A 55 8.11 8.55 -24.58
C THR A 55 9.13 9.66 -24.34
N PRO A 56 10.12 9.84 -25.23
CA PRO A 56 11.02 11.00 -25.19
C PRO A 56 10.26 12.30 -25.37
N MET A 57 10.55 13.31 -24.55
CA MET A 57 9.88 14.58 -24.53
C MET A 57 10.88 15.72 -24.73
N HIS A 58 10.52 16.67 -25.59
CA HIS A 58 11.26 17.89 -25.83
C HIS A 58 10.56 19.07 -25.14
N PHE A 59 11.24 19.67 -24.17
CA PHE A 59 10.73 20.80 -23.40
C PHE A 59 11.21 22.14 -23.94
N LYS A 60 10.30 23.10 -24.04
CA LYS A 60 10.64 24.50 -24.27
C LYS A 60 10.77 25.25 -22.94
N ARG A 61 11.40 26.41 -22.97
CA ARG A 61 11.54 27.25 -21.78
C ARG A 61 10.16 27.64 -21.22
N SER A 62 9.87 27.24 -20.00
CA SER A 62 8.67 27.61 -19.24
C SER A 62 8.99 27.47 -17.75
N PRO A 63 8.34 28.24 -16.85
CA PRO A 63 8.43 28.04 -15.41
C PRO A 63 8.11 26.60 -15.01
N LEU A 64 7.20 25.91 -15.69
CA LEU A 64 6.81 24.53 -15.40
C LEU A 64 7.98 23.54 -15.60
N PHE A 65 8.84 23.78 -16.58
CA PHE A 65 9.99 22.93 -16.92
C PHE A 65 11.34 23.53 -16.51
N LYS A 66 11.34 24.48 -15.57
CA LYS A 66 12.55 25.06 -15.04
C LYS A 66 13.48 23.97 -14.48
N ASP A 67 14.76 24.02 -14.90
CA ASP A 67 15.82 23.07 -14.51
C ASP A 67 15.52 21.60 -14.88
N MET A 68 14.67 21.37 -15.89
CA MET A 68 14.40 20.05 -16.47
C MET A 68 14.99 19.97 -17.88
N PRO A 69 15.85 18.98 -18.15
CA PRO A 69 16.29 18.67 -19.53
C PRO A 69 15.22 17.87 -20.27
N ASP A 70 15.40 17.72 -21.59
CA ASP A 70 14.65 16.72 -22.35
C ASP A 70 14.79 15.35 -21.68
N SER A 71 13.68 14.65 -21.49
CA SER A 71 13.63 13.45 -20.67
C SER A 71 12.50 12.51 -21.06
N ILE A 72 12.49 11.33 -20.46
CA ILE A 72 11.45 10.33 -20.68
C ILE A 72 10.25 10.65 -19.80
N THR A 73 9.06 10.65 -20.41
CA THR A 73 7.77 10.78 -19.71
C THR A 73 6.87 9.59 -20.03
N TRP A 74 5.86 9.38 -19.20
CA TRP A 74 4.87 8.33 -19.40
C TRP A 74 3.65 8.87 -20.13
N MET A 75 3.40 8.33 -21.33
CA MET A 75 2.22 8.62 -22.14
C MET A 75 1.19 7.51 -22.03
N SER A 76 -0.09 7.90 -22.07
CA SER A 76 -1.22 6.96 -22.13
C SER A 76 -2.44 7.67 -22.71
N HIS A 77 -2.51 7.82 -24.03
CA HIS A 77 -3.61 8.56 -24.66
C HIS A 77 -3.99 8.05 -26.05
N ASN A 78 -5.30 8.10 -26.35
CA ASN A 78 -5.90 7.88 -27.66
C ASN A 78 -6.15 9.19 -28.41
N ASP A 79 -6.49 10.24 -27.65
CA ASP A 79 -6.82 11.57 -28.14
C ASP A 79 -5.70 12.55 -27.83
N SER A 80 -5.56 13.60 -28.64
CA SER A 80 -4.59 14.67 -28.43
C SER A 80 -5.19 16.04 -28.71
N CYS A 81 -4.53 17.08 -28.22
CA CYS A 81 -4.83 18.45 -28.65
C CYS A 81 -4.32 18.64 -30.08
N LEU A 82 -5.22 18.91 -31.00
CA LEU A 82 -4.93 19.13 -32.42
C LEU A 82 -4.70 20.62 -32.75
N VAL A 83 -5.31 21.50 -31.97
CA VAL A 83 -5.15 22.95 -32.06
C VAL A 83 -5.01 23.50 -30.65
N CYS A 84 -3.92 24.24 -30.41
CA CYS A 84 -3.67 24.90 -29.13
C CYS A 84 -4.73 25.98 -28.89
N PRO A 85 -5.23 26.17 -27.67
CA PRO A 85 -6.19 27.21 -27.35
C PRO A 85 -5.63 28.60 -27.64
N PRO A 86 -6.46 29.57 -28.05
CA PRO A 86 -6.02 30.95 -28.29
C PRO A 86 -5.33 31.58 -27.07
N GLY A 87 -4.18 32.20 -27.26
CA GLY A 87 -3.40 32.83 -26.18
C GLY A 87 -2.56 31.86 -25.34
N PHE A 88 -2.45 30.60 -25.78
CA PHE A 88 -1.55 29.63 -25.17
C PHE A 88 -0.35 29.34 -26.06
N GLU A 89 0.78 29.03 -25.46
CA GLU A 89 2.02 28.64 -26.14
C GLU A 89 2.25 27.14 -25.95
N ILE A 90 2.74 26.44 -26.97
CA ILE A 90 3.18 25.06 -26.91
C ILE A 90 4.54 25.02 -26.22
N ILE A 91 4.60 24.33 -25.07
CA ILE A 91 5.79 24.27 -24.21
C ILE A 91 6.43 22.88 -24.15
N ALA A 92 5.82 21.83 -24.72
CA ALA A 92 6.45 20.54 -24.93
C ALA A 92 5.87 19.80 -26.13
N SER A 93 6.71 18.94 -26.75
CA SER A 93 6.36 18.08 -27.89
C SER A 93 7.10 16.73 -27.77
N SER A 94 6.56 15.70 -28.44
CA SER A 94 7.27 14.45 -28.73
C SER A 94 7.48 14.31 -30.23
N ASP A 95 8.15 13.25 -30.67
CA ASP A 95 8.33 12.97 -32.11
C ASP A 95 6.99 12.73 -32.83
N ASN A 96 5.96 12.27 -32.11
CA ASN A 96 4.66 11.92 -32.68
C ASN A 96 3.51 12.86 -32.30
N CYS A 97 3.72 13.74 -31.32
CA CYS A 97 2.70 14.66 -30.82
C CYS A 97 3.30 16.08 -30.67
N GLU A 98 2.81 17.01 -31.49
CA GLU A 98 3.28 18.37 -31.47
C GLU A 98 2.86 19.15 -30.22
N ILE A 99 1.69 18.85 -29.65
CA ILE A 99 1.12 19.54 -28.49
C ILE A 99 1.07 18.57 -27.29
N CYS A 100 2.23 18.30 -26.70
CA CYS A 100 2.33 17.50 -25.47
C CYS A 100 2.18 18.33 -24.20
N ALA A 101 2.43 19.65 -24.28
CA ALA A 101 2.10 20.58 -23.22
C ALA A 101 1.88 21.99 -23.81
N PHE A 102 1.00 22.73 -23.15
CA PHE A 102 0.78 24.14 -23.46
C PHE A 102 0.62 24.97 -22.18
N ALA A 103 0.87 26.24 -22.25
CA ALA A 103 0.70 27.17 -21.13
C ALA A 103 0.16 28.53 -21.57
N ASN A 104 -0.62 29.14 -20.69
CA ASN A 104 -0.83 30.59 -20.64
C ASN A 104 -0.26 31.07 -19.31
N GLU A 105 0.97 31.59 -19.36
CA GLU A 105 1.73 31.97 -18.16
C GLU A 105 1.10 33.16 -17.42
N GLU A 106 0.51 34.12 -18.15
CA GLU A 106 -0.18 35.26 -17.56
C GLU A 106 -1.37 34.81 -16.70
N ARG A 107 -2.17 33.85 -17.21
CA ARG A 107 -3.31 33.27 -16.49
C ARG A 107 -2.92 32.14 -15.55
N ARG A 108 -1.67 31.71 -15.57
CA ARG A 108 -1.15 30.55 -14.83
C ARG A 108 -1.93 29.26 -15.10
N LEU A 109 -2.29 29.03 -16.37
CA LEU A 109 -2.99 27.83 -16.83
C LEU A 109 -2.01 26.96 -17.62
N TYR A 110 -1.86 25.71 -17.21
CA TYR A 110 -0.91 24.75 -17.77
C TYR A 110 -1.62 23.43 -18.10
N GLY A 111 -1.29 22.85 -19.25
CA GLY A 111 -1.78 21.54 -19.65
C GLY A 111 -0.63 20.63 -20.08
N VAL A 112 -0.61 19.38 -19.62
CA VAL A 112 0.36 18.37 -20.04
C VAL A 112 -0.36 17.08 -20.44
N GLN A 113 0.03 16.46 -21.56
CA GLN A 113 -0.57 15.24 -22.08
C GLN A 113 -0.03 14.00 -21.35
N PHE A 114 1.24 14.03 -20.95
CA PHE A 114 1.88 12.96 -20.20
C PHE A 114 1.45 12.94 -18.74
N HIS A 115 1.80 11.86 -18.06
CA HIS A 115 1.49 11.63 -16.65
C HIS A 115 2.72 11.93 -15.77
N PRO A 116 2.84 13.14 -15.20
CA PRO A 116 3.96 13.48 -14.30
C PRO A 116 3.84 12.80 -12.92
N GLU A 117 2.65 12.28 -12.57
CA GLU A 117 2.37 11.65 -11.29
C GLU A 117 2.86 10.21 -11.18
N VAL A 118 3.25 9.58 -12.30
CA VAL A 118 3.72 8.19 -12.28
C VAL A 118 5.25 8.10 -12.19
N ASN A 119 5.75 7.07 -11.50
CA ASN A 119 7.19 6.87 -11.27
C ASN A 119 8.03 6.66 -12.54
N HIS A 120 7.39 6.33 -13.67
CA HIS A 120 8.06 6.14 -14.95
C HIS A 120 8.37 7.46 -15.68
N THR A 121 7.83 8.60 -15.20
CA THR A 121 8.19 9.94 -15.69
C THR A 121 9.41 10.44 -14.93
N GLU A 122 10.48 10.69 -15.67
CA GLU A 122 11.68 11.30 -15.11
C GLU A 122 11.40 12.74 -14.65
N TYR A 123 12.15 13.24 -13.69
CA TYR A 123 12.03 14.57 -13.10
C TYR A 123 10.63 14.93 -12.55
N CYS A 124 9.78 13.95 -12.26
CA CYS A 124 8.44 14.18 -11.70
C CYS A 124 8.44 15.07 -10.45
N LYS A 125 9.42 14.90 -9.56
CA LYS A 125 9.57 15.72 -8.35
C LYS A 125 9.89 17.18 -8.70
N GLN A 126 10.79 17.44 -9.67
CA GLN A 126 11.13 18.78 -10.12
C GLN A 126 9.93 19.44 -10.80
N PHE A 127 9.19 18.70 -11.62
CA PHE A 127 7.97 19.16 -12.27
C PHE A 127 6.94 19.67 -11.25
N PHE A 128 6.60 18.87 -10.25
CA PHE A 128 5.67 19.28 -9.20
C PHE A 128 6.23 20.37 -8.30
N HIS A 129 7.52 20.37 -8.01
CA HIS A 129 8.18 21.48 -7.31
C HIS A 129 7.97 22.80 -8.05
N ASN A 130 8.21 22.82 -9.35
CA ASN A 130 8.02 24.02 -10.18
C ASN A 130 6.57 24.48 -10.17
N PHE A 131 5.61 23.57 -10.32
CA PHE A 131 4.20 23.96 -10.30
C PHE A 131 3.76 24.46 -8.90
N VAL A 132 4.06 23.71 -7.84
CA VAL A 132 3.56 24.01 -6.50
C VAL A 132 4.27 25.23 -5.88
N TYR A 133 5.59 25.31 -5.98
CA TYR A 133 6.33 26.36 -5.29
C TYR A 133 6.57 27.59 -6.18
N GLU A 134 6.97 27.40 -7.42
CA GLU A 134 7.31 28.53 -8.30
C GLU A 134 6.03 29.16 -8.92
N ILE A 135 5.08 28.35 -9.40
CA ILE A 135 3.88 28.84 -10.09
C ILE A 135 2.76 29.14 -9.09
N CYS A 136 2.45 28.23 -8.16
CA CYS A 136 1.41 28.43 -7.15
C CYS A 136 1.88 29.34 -6.01
N GLY A 137 3.19 29.47 -5.77
CA GLY A 137 3.74 30.27 -4.68
C GLY A 137 3.49 29.68 -3.28
N CYS A 138 3.30 28.35 -3.19
CA CYS A 138 3.13 27.69 -1.91
C CYS A 138 4.41 27.78 -1.07
N LYS A 139 4.26 28.02 0.24
CA LYS A 139 5.41 28.25 1.14
C LYS A 139 5.96 26.98 1.81
N GLY A 140 5.38 25.80 1.53
CA GLY A 140 5.88 24.53 2.07
C GLY A 140 5.75 24.40 3.59
N GLY A 141 4.71 24.95 4.18
CA GLY A 141 4.47 24.88 5.63
C GLY A 141 3.94 23.52 6.13
N TRP A 142 3.67 22.60 5.23
CA TRP A 142 3.21 21.27 5.58
C TRP A 142 4.41 20.41 6.00
N SER A 143 4.32 19.76 7.17
CA SER A 143 5.29 18.79 7.66
C SER A 143 4.58 17.67 8.41
N MET A 144 5.14 16.46 8.43
CA MET A 144 4.58 15.33 9.17
C MET A 144 4.44 15.64 10.67
N ALA A 145 5.36 16.39 11.25
CA ALA A 145 5.27 16.78 12.66
C ALA A 145 4.06 17.72 12.93
N ASN A 146 3.82 18.68 12.05
CA ASN A 146 2.65 19.56 12.17
C ASN A 146 1.34 18.79 11.96
N LEU A 147 1.30 17.89 10.97
CA LEU A 147 0.17 17.01 10.73
C LEU A 147 -0.08 16.10 11.93
N ALA A 148 0.95 15.49 12.52
CA ALA A 148 0.83 14.67 13.72
C ALA A 148 0.15 15.44 14.86
N ASN A 149 0.60 16.68 15.13
CA ASN A 149 0.00 17.52 16.14
C ASN A 149 -1.46 17.86 15.84
N GLN A 150 -1.76 18.21 14.60
CA GLN A 150 -3.14 18.48 14.17
C GLN A 150 -4.05 17.27 14.39
N LEU A 151 -3.63 16.09 13.93
CA LEU A 151 -4.41 14.84 14.08
C LEU A 151 -4.59 14.46 15.56
N ILE A 152 -3.59 14.69 16.41
CA ILE A 152 -3.69 14.49 17.87
C ILE A 152 -4.78 15.40 18.46
N GLU A 153 -4.82 16.68 18.10
CA GLU A 153 -5.84 17.61 18.60
C GLU A 153 -7.24 17.27 18.07
N GLU A 154 -7.36 16.86 16.81
CA GLU A 154 -8.63 16.41 16.23
C GLU A 154 -9.17 15.17 16.96
N VAL A 155 -8.31 14.19 17.27
CA VAL A 155 -8.68 13.02 18.07
C VAL A 155 -9.11 13.41 19.48
N ARG A 156 -8.38 14.31 20.15
CA ARG A 156 -8.75 14.81 21.48
C ARG A 156 -10.12 15.46 21.48
N ALA A 157 -10.38 16.32 20.51
CA ALA A 157 -11.66 17.01 20.38
C ALA A 157 -12.81 16.04 20.14
N LYS A 158 -12.60 15.05 19.27
CA LYS A 158 -13.63 14.05 18.91
C LYS A 158 -13.93 13.08 20.05
N VAL A 159 -12.91 12.59 20.75
CA VAL A 159 -13.07 11.60 21.83
C VAL A 159 -13.56 12.26 23.12
N GLY A 160 -13.16 13.50 23.41
CA GLY A 160 -13.46 14.17 24.67
C GLY A 160 -13.01 13.34 25.87
N ASN A 161 -13.94 12.97 26.76
CA ASN A 161 -13.69 12.12 27.92
C ASN A 161 -13.96 10.62 27.66
N GLY A 162 -14.28 10.25 26.43
CA GLY A 162 -14.62 8.87 26.06
C GLY A 162 -13.42 7.92 26.10
N ARG A 163 -13.73 6.62 25.99
CA ARG A 163 -12.77 5.53 25.87
C ARG A 163 -12.73 4.99 24.45
N VAL A 164 -11.57 4.59 23.99
CA VAL A 164 -11.34 4.04 22.65
C VAL A 164 -10.81 2.62 22.76
N VAL A 165 -11.32 1.72 21.94
CA VAL A 165 -10.76 0.38 21.74
C VAL A 165 -10.18 0.25 20.35
N ALA A 166 -9.09 -0.49 20.20
CA ALA A 166 -8.41 -0.77 18.94
C ALA A 166 -8.05 -2.23 18.80
N GLY A 167 -8.22 -2.80 17.61
CA GLY A 167 -7.60 -4.06 17.24
C GLY A 167 -6.20 -3.80 16.68
N LEU A 168 -5.19 -4.49 17.21
CA LEU A 168 -3.82 -4.44 16.68
C LEU A 168 -3.54 -5.72 15.88
N SER A 169 -3.26 -5.55 14.60
CA SER A 169 -2.89 -6.66 13.71
C SER A 169 -1.37 -6.91 13.63
N GLY A 170 -0.57 -6.12 14.33
CA GLY A 170 0.88 -6.09 14.12
C GLY A 170 1.32 -5.34 12.85
N GLY A 171 0.39 -4.85 12.04
CA GLY A 171 0.66 -4.05 10.85
C GLY A 171 0.98 -2.60 11.18
N VAL A 172 1.68 -1.89 10.26
CA VAL A 172 2.12 -0.51 10.49
C VAL A 172 0.94 0.44 10.70
N ASP A 173 -0.16 0.30 9.94
CA ASP A 173 -1.29 1.24 9.97
C ASP A 173 -1.99 1.22 11.32
N SER A 174 -2.37 0.03 11.83
CA SER A 174 -2.97 -0.11 13.15
C SER A 174 -2.04 0.38 14.27
N SER A 175 -0.73 0.15 14.10
CA SER A 175 0.28 0.58 15.09
C SER A 175 0.45 2.10 15.11
N VAL A 176 0.51 2.75 13.95
CA VAL A 176 0.62 4.22 13.84
C VAL A 176 -0.66 4.89 14.35
N ALA A 177 -1.83 4.37 13.96
CA ALA A 177 -3.12 4.87 14.45
C ALA A 177 -3.21 4.78 15.98
N ALA A 178 -2.86 3.62 16.56
CA ALA A 178 -2.87 3.43 18.01
C ALA A 178 -1.88 4.35 18.74
N THR A 179 -0.66 4.49 18.21
CA THR A 179 0.35 5.39 18.79
C THR A 179 -0.11 6.85 18.78
N LEU A 180 -0.70 7.31 17.67
CA LEU A 180 -1.25 8.66 17.56
C LEU A 180 -2.39 8.90 18.55
N VAL A 181 -3.34 7.95 18.65
CA VAL A 181 -4.47 8.07 19.59
C VAL A 181 -3.98 7.97 21.03
N HIS A 182 -2.99 7.13 21.34
CA HIS A 182 -2.38 7.08 22.67
C HIS A 182 -1.76 8.44 23.05
N LYS A 183 -1.04 9.10 22.15
CA LYS A 183 -0.52 10.45 22.38
C LYS A 183 -1.65 11.49 22.59
N ALA A 184 -2.81 11.28 22.01
CA ALA A 184 -3.97 12.16 22.18
C ALA A 184 -4.69 11.97 23.51
N ILE A 185 -4.95 10.73 23.92
CA ILE A 185 -5.85 10.41 25.05
C ILE A 185 -5.25 9.52 26.15
N GLY A 186 -4.01 9.07 25.99
CA GLY A 186 -3.30 8.24 26.98
C GLY A 186 -3.99 6.90 27.24
N ASP A 187 -4.10 6.52 28.52
CA ASP A 187 -4.64 5.23 28.99
C ASP A 187 -6.14 5.02 28.70
N ARG A 188 -6.83 6.02 28.14
CA ARG A 188 -8.21 5.86 27.66
C ARG A 188 -8.31 5.09 26.35
N LEU A 189 -7.17 4.82 25.70
CA LEU A 189 -7.05 3.84 24.63
C LEU A 189 -6.70 2.47 25.22
N THR A 190 -7.50 1.46 24.89
CA THR A 190 -7.17 0.05 25.14
C THR A 190 -7.04 -0.67 23.83
N CYS A 191 -5.91 -1.30 23.60
CA CYS A 191 -5.63 -2.08 22.41
C CYS A 191 -5.83 -3.58 22.67
N ILE A 192 -6.31 -4.33 21.69
CA ILE A 192 -6.48 -5.78 21.74
C ILE A 192 -5.58 -6.38 20.66
N PHE A 193 -4.63 -7.20 21.06
CA PHE A 193 -3.79 -7.99 20.16
C PHE A 193 -4.20 -9.46 20.27
N VAL A 194 -4.55 -10.08 19.13
CA VAL A 194 -5.02 -11.48 19.07
C VAL A 194 -3.92 -12.35 18.49
N ASP A 195 -3.37 -13.26 19.31
CA ASP A 195 -2.53 -14.34 18.81
C ASP A 195 -3.42 -15.51 18.34
N HIS A 196 -3.65 -15.56 17.05
CA HIS A 196 -4.47 -16.58 16.39
C HIS A 196 -3.69 -17.85 15.99
N GLY A 197 -2.42 -17.97 16.39
CA GLY A 197 -1.60 -19.14 16.07
C GLY A 197 -1.06 -19.19 14.64
N LEU A 198 -1.30 -18.18 13.82
CA LEU A 198 -0.86 -18.09 12.41
C LEU A 198 0.17 -16.97 12.21
N LEU A 199 0.77 -16.47 13.28
CA LEU A 199 1.83 -15.49 13.27
C LEU A 199 3.18 -16.14 12.91
N ARG A 200 4.12 -15.30 12.46
CA ARG A 200 5.52 -15.69 12.23
C ARG A 200 6.19 -16.17 13.52
N LEU A 201 7.36 -16.76 13.39
CA LEU A 201 8.17 -17.17 14.56
C LEU A 201 8.48 -15.93 15.43
N ASN A 202 8.19 -16.03 16.73
CA ASN A 202 8.41 -15.00 17.76
C ASN A 202 7.69 -13.66 17.54
N GLU A 203 6.82 -13.57 16.52
CA GLU A 203 6.18 -12.32 16.12
C GLU A 203 5.32 -11.70 17.23
N ALA A 204 4.57 -12.50 17.95
CA ALA A 204 3.75 -12.02 19.07
C ALA A 204 4.61 -11.34 20.14
N GLU A 205 5.70 -11.98 20.58
CA GLU A 205 6.60 -11.45 21.59
C GLU A 205 7.29 -10.15 21.13
N GLU A 206 7.79 -10.14 19.88
CA GLU A 206 8.43 -8.96 19.30
C GLU A 206 7.49 -7.75 19.26
N VAL A 207 6.29 -7.96 18.73
CA VAL A 207 5.28 -6.90 18.56
C VAL A 207 4.78 -6.40 19.92
N MET A 208 4.54 -7.32 20.86
CA MET A 208 4.14 -6.96 22.21
C MET A 208 5.24 -6.22 22.96
N GLY A 209 6.51 -6.56 22.71
CA GLY A 209 7.67 -5.84 23.21
C GLY A 209 7.66 -4.36 22.77
N PHE A 210 7.46 -4.11 21.49
CA PHE A 210 7.33 -2.73 20.95
C PHE A 210 6.15 -1.99 21.57
N TYR A 211 4.98 -2.59 21.62
CA TYR A 211 3.77 -1.93 22.09
C TYR A 211 3.84 -1.57 23.56
N ARG A 212 4.26 -2.51 24.44
CA ARG A 212 4.27 -2.31 25.88
C ARG A 212 5.48 -1.51 26.35
N ASN A 213 6.69 -1.87 25.87
CA ASN A 213 7.93 -1.36 26.47
C ASN A 213 8.44 -0.09 25.77
N GLU A 214 8.25 0.05 24.44
CA GLU A 214 8.80 1.19 23.72
C GLU A 214 7.76 2.29 23.48
N ILE A 215 6.50 1.92 23.16
CA ILE A 215 5.43 2.90 22.90
C ILE A 215 4.61 3.18 24.16
N GLY A 216 4.49 2.22 25.05
CA GLY A 216 3.73 2.36 26.31
C GLY A 216 2.22 2.18 26.14
N LEU A 217 1.76 1.41 25.12
CA LEU A 217 0.35 1.15 24.91
C LEU A 217 -0.24 0.23 25.98
N ASN A 218 -1.48 0.51 26.39
CA ASN A 218 -2.28 -0.43 27.18
C ASN A 218 -2.82 -1.53 26.26
N VAL A 219 -2.18 -2.71 26.25
CA VAL A 219 -2.50 -3.81 25.32
C VAL A 219 -2.94 -5.06 26.09
N ILE A 220 -4.13 -5.55 25.75
CA ILE A 220 -4.66 -6.85 26.13
C ILE A 220 -4.22 -7.85 25.07
N GLU A 221 -3.44 -8.85 25.44
CA GLU A 221 -3.04 -9.95 24.59
C GLU A 221 -4.01 -11.12 24.79
N VAL A 222 -4.63 -11.55 23.69
CA VAL A 222 -5.59 -12.65 23.69
C VAL A 222 -4.97 -13.85 22.98
N ASN A 223 -4.67 -14.91 23.73
CA ASN A 223 -4.26 -16.17 23.14
C ASN A 223 -5.50 -16.92 22.63
N ALA A 224 -5.71 -16.94 21.33
CA ALA A 224 -6.82 -17.60 20.66
C ALA A 224 -6.38 -18.73 19.71
N LYS A 225 -5.13 -19.23 19.84
CA LYS A 225 -4.53 -20.25 18.95
C LYS A 225 -5.44 -21.44 18.73
N ASP A 226 -5.86 -22.09 19.79
CA ASP A 226 -6.68 -23.30 19.73
C ASP A 226 -8.05 -23.03 19.07
N ARG A 227 -8.61 -21.85 19.31
CA ARG A 227 -9.89 -21.42 18.77
C ARG A 227 -9.83 -21.28 17.25
N PHE A 228 -8.77 -20.70 16.70
CA PHE A 228 -8.57 -20.58 15.26
C PHE A 228 -8.16 -21.89 14.61
N LEU A 229 -7.15 -22.59 15.16
CA LEU A 229 -6.61 -23.79 14.55
C LEU A 229 -7.65 -24.93 14.52
N SER A 230 -8.49 -25.06 15.55
CA SER A 230 -9.57 -26.06 15.55
C SER A 230 -10.60 -25.84 14.45
N LYS A 231 -10.93 -24.58 14.10
CA LYS A 231 -11.85 -24.24 13.01
C LYS A 231 -11.23 -24.40 11.63
N LEU A 232 -9.92 -24.31 11.53
CA LEU A 232 -9.17 -24.46 10.28
C LEU A 232 -8.77 -25.91 9.99
N ALA A 233 -8.99 -26.84 10.94
CA ALA A 233 -8.65 -28.24 10.77
C ALA A 233 -9.35 -28.84 9.53
N GLY A 234 -8.55 -29.39 8.59
CA GLY A 234 -9.03 -29.98 7.34
C GLY A 234 -9.56 -28.99 6.29
N VAL A 235 -9.43 -27.68 6.52
CA VAL A 235 -9.83 -26.65 5.54
C VAL A 235 -8.67 -26.42 4.57
N THR A 236 -8.92 -26.69 3.29
CA THR A 236 -7.91 -26.60 2.21
C THR A 236 -8.18 -25.48 1.22
N GLU A 237 -9.41 -24.96 1.16
CA GLU A 237 -9.81 -23.96 0.17
C GLU A 237 -9.45 -22.56 0.69
N PRO A 238 -8.68 -21.74 -0.09
CA PRO A 238 -8.12 -20.47 0.37
C PRO A 238 -9.15 -19.45 0.86
N GLU A 239 -10.22 -19.24 0.10
CA GLU A 239 -11.26 -18.28 0.47
C GLU A 239 -12.01 -18.71 1.75
N ARG A 240 -12.18 -20.01 1.96
CA ARG A 240 -12.77 -20.54 3.20
C ARG A 240 -11.86 -20.31 4.40
N LYS A 241 -10.52 -20.48 4.23
CA LYS A 241 -9.55 -20.13 5.29
C LYS A 241 -9.67 -18.63 5.66
N ARG A 242 -9.67 -17.75 4.67
CA ARG A 242 -9.80 -16.28 4.86
C ARG A 242 -11.07 -15.94 5.61
N LYS A 243 -12.20 -16.50 5.21
CA LYS A 243 -13.50 -16.25 5.81
C LYS A 243 -13.58 -16.70 7.26
N ILE A 244 -13.12 -17.92 7.55
CA ILE A 244 -13.09 -18.45 8.93
C ILE A 244 -12.22 -17.57 9.84
N ILE A 245 -11.02 -17.18 9.36
CA ILE A 245 -10.10 -16.35 10.13
C ILE A 245 -10.70 -14.96 10.39
N GLY A 246 -11.27 -14.33 9.36
CA GLY A 246 -11.89 -13.02 9.49
C GLY A 246 -13.07 -13.03 10.47
N GLU A 247 -14.01 -13.97 10.32
CA GLU A 247 -15.15 -14.10 11.22
C GLU A 247 -14.74 -14.36 12.67
N GLU A 248 -13.74 -15.23 12.87
CA GLU A 248 -13.29 -15.57 14.21
C GLU A 248 -12.56 -14.42 14.87
N PHE A 249 -11.76 -13.67 14.11
CA PHE A 249 -11.08 -12.48 14.61
C PHE A 249 -12.07 -11.44 15.13
N ILE A 250 -13.16 -11.20 14.40
CA ILE A 250 -14.22 -10.29 14.83
C ILE A 250 -14.84 -10.73 16.14
N ARG A 251 -15.18 -12.03 16.25
CA ARG A 251 -15.79 -12.58 17.48
C ARG A 251 -14.88 -12.46 18.70
N VAL A 252 -13.58 -12.78 18.53
CA VAL A 252 -12.61 -12.62 19.63
C VAL A 252 -12.49 -11.15 20.03
N PHE A 253 -12.43 -10.26 19.03
CA PHE A 253 -12.36 -8.82 19.28
C PHE A 253 -13.63 -8.31 20.00
N GLU A 254 -14.82 -8.72 19.57
CA GLU A 254 -16.10 -8.36 20.21
C GLU A 254 -16.19 -8.84 21.67
N ASP A 255 -15.79 -10.09 21.92
CA ASP A 255 -15.78 -10.67 23.27
C ASP A 255 -14.94 -9.83 24.24
N GLU A 256 -13.78 -9.31 23.79
CA GLU A 256 -12.91 -8.46 24.62
C GLU A 256 -13.38 -7.00 24.67
N ALA A 257 -13.81 -6.45 23.54
CA ALA A 257 -14.28 -5.06 23.46
C ALA A 257 -15.51 -4.80 24.35
N LYS A 258 -16.42 -5.78 24.46
CA LYS A 258 -17.58 -5.72 25.38
C LYS A 258 -17.16 -5.57 26.84
N LYS A 259 -16.06 -6.21 27.26
CA LYS A 259 -15.54 -6.12 28.63
C LYS A 259 -14.95 -4.72 28.94
N ILE A 260 -14.41 -4.04 27.92
CA ILE A 260 -13.77 -2.73 28.05
C ILE A 260 -14.80 -1.60 28.18
N GLY A 261 -15.97 -1.74 27.56
CA GLY A 261 -17.00 -0.71 27.56
C GLY A 261 -16.54 0.59 26.89
N ALA A 262 -15.92 0.49 25.73
CA ALA A 262 -15.42 1.64 24.97
C ALA A 262 -16.52 2.38 24.24
N ASP A 263 -16.37 3.71 24.14
CA ASP A 263 -17.30 4.59 23.41
C ASP A 263 -17.01 4.63 21.91
N TYR A 264 -15.75 4.44 21.50
CA TYR A 264 -15.28 4.57 20.12
C TYR A 264 -14.43 3.38 19.71
N LEU A 265 -14.49 3.03 18.42
CA LEU A 265 -13.61 2.06 17.77
C LEU A 265 -12.56 2.81 16.94
N LEU A 266 -11.27 2.48 17.14
CA LEU A 266 -10.18 2.94 16.30
C LEU A 266 -9.98 1.99 15.13
N GLN A 267 -9.92 2.54 13.92
CA GLN A 267 -9.56 1.83 12.71
C GLN A 267 -8.36 2.47 12.02
N GLY A 268 -7.46 1.65 11.52
CA GLY A 268 -6.28 2.06 10.76
C GLY A 268 -6.56 2.27 9.27
N THR A 269 -7.76 2.71 8.89
CA THR A 269 -8.16 3.00 7.50
C THR A 269 -7.24 4.05 6.90
N ILE A 270 -6.70 3.79 5.72
CA ILE A 270 -5.86 4.71 4.95
C ILE A 270 -6.57 5.17 3.67
N TYR A 271 -6.04 6.20 2.99
CA TYR A 271 -6.71 6.80 1.83
C TYR A 271 -6.98 5.82 0.66
N PRO A 272 -6.08 4.89 0.29
CA PRO A 272 -6.39 3.85 -0.69
C PRO A 272 -7.62 3.00 -0.33
N ASP A 273 -7.81 2.64 0.95
CA ASP A 273 -8.97 1.86 1.38
C ASP A 273 -10.29 2.63 1.16
N VAL A 274 -10.24 3.97 1.33
CA VAL A 274 -11.41 4.85 1.08
C VAL A 274 -11.77 4.90 -0.40
N ILE A 275 -10.77 4.94 -1.29
CA ILE A 275 -10.98 4.93 -2.74
C ILE A 275 -11.54 3.57 -3.18
N GLU A 276 -10.96 2.47 -2.70
CA GLU A 276 -11.34 1.10 -3.07
C GLU A 276 -12.75 0.72 -2.55
N SER A 277 -13.15 1.24 -1.39
CA SER A 277 -14.50 0.97 -0.82
C SER A 277 -15.63 1.75 -1.51
N GLY A 278 -15.32 2.57 -2.51
CA GLY A 278 -16.27 3.09 -3.49
C GLY A 278 -17.17 4.20 -3.01
N ALA A 279 -16.77 5.44 -3.21
CA ALA A 279 -17.70 6.55 -3.42
C ALA A 279 -18.26 6.53 -4.87
N GLY A 280 -18.58 5.38 -5.42
CA GLY A 280 -19.18 5.27 -6.76
C GLY A 280 -19.12 3.88 -7.37
N GLY A 281 -20.17 3.08 -7.19
CA GLY A 281 -20.70 2.12 -8.16
C GLY A 281 -19.81 0.99 -8.71
N ALA A 282 -18.58 0.82 -8.27
CA ALA A 282 -17.74 -0.31 -8.64
C ALA A 282 -17.87 -1.43 -7.61
N SER A 283 -18.15 -2.63 -8.09
CA SER A 283 -18.30 -3.84 -7.29
C SER A 283 -17.16 -3.99 -6.29
N VAL A 284 -17.53 -4.26 -5.04
CA VAL A 284 -16.64 -4.58 -3.91
C VAL A 284 -15.61 -5.64 -4.33
N ILE A 285 -14.39 -5.22 -4.69
CA ILE A 285 -13.32 -6.13 -5.11
C ILE A 285 -12.42 -6.56 -3.95
N LYS A 286 -12.48 -5.90 -2.79
CA LYS A 286 -11.68 -6.31 -1.62
C LYS A 286 -12.45 -6.20 -0.30
N SER A 287 -13.06 -7.30 0.10
CA SER A 287 -13.56 -7.53 1.46
C SER A 287 -12.45 -7.80 2.50
N HIS A 288 -11.16 -7.65 2.12
CA HIS A 288 -10.04 -8.21 2.88
C HIS A 288 -9.25 -7.19 3.73
N HIS A 289 -9.44 -5.89 3.52
CA HIS A 289 -8.78 -4.85 4.32
C HIS A 289 -9.68 -4.20 5.37
N ASN A 290 -10.99 -4.20 5.19
CA ASN A 290 -11.92 -4.06 6.29
C ASN A 290 -12.15 -5.47 6.85
N VAL A 291 -11.44 -5.83 7.89
CA VAL A 291 -11.71 -7.03 8.68
C VAL A 291 -13.17 -6.95 9.10
N GLY A 292 -14.02 -7.63 8.33
CA GLY A 292 -15.47 -7.79 8.45
C GLY A 292 -16.15 -6.67 9.23
N GLY A 293 -17.28 -6.23 8.80
CA GLY A 293 -18.07 -5.12 9.32
C GLY A 293 -17.87 -4.72 10.78
N LEU A 294 -18.37 -3.58 11.13
CA LEU A 294 -18.46 -3.15 12.53
C LEU A 294 -19.07 -4.29 13.35
N PRO A 295 -18.56 -4.54 14.57
CA PRO A 295 -19.17 -5.45 15.50
C PRO A 295 -20.68 -5.13 15.59
N GLU A 296 -21.52 -6.05 15.15
CA GLU A 296 -22.97 -5.83 15.07
C GLU A 296 -23.60 -5.64 16.46
N ASP A 297 -22.96 -6.24 17.47
CA ASP A 297 -23.45 -6.31 18.85
C ASP A 297 -22.93 -5.19 19.78
N ILE A 298 -22.07 -4.27 19.29
CA ILE A 298 -21.51 -3.17 20.10
C ILE A 298 -21.93 -1.83 19.50
N ALA A 299 -22.70 -1.07 20.26
CA ALA A 299 -23.11 0.28 19.89
C ALA A 299 -22.02 1.30 20.22
N PHE A 300 -21.02 1.46 19.35
CA PHE A 300 -20.06 2.54 19.45
C PHE A 300 -20.70 3.89 19.10
N LYS A 301 -20.29 4.95 19.79
CA LYS A 301 -20.69 6.34 19.47
C LYS A 301 -20.13 6.79 18.12
N GLY A 302 -19.04 6.16 17.63
CA GLY A 302 -18.45 6.46 16.34
C GLY A 302 -17.10 5.79 16.12
N LEU A 303 -16.54 6.04 14.94
CA LEU A 303 -15.23 5.56 14.52
C LEU A 303 -14.17 6.67 14.65
N ILE A 304 -12.96 6.29 15.00
CA ILE A 304 -11.76 7.13 14.99
C ILE A 304 -10.86 6.60 13.87
N GLU A 305 -10.69 7.36 12.80
CA GLU A 305 -9.91 6.97 11.61
C GLU A 305 -8.88 8.07 11.27
N PRO A 306 -7.84 8.23 12.08
CA PRO A 306 -6.93 9.36 11.96
C PRO A 306 -6.06 9.32 10.70
N LEU A 307 -5.91 8.15 10.06
CA LEU A 307 -5.05 7.95 8.91
C LEU A 307 -5.80 8.02 7.56
N ARG A 308 -7.11 8.30 7.58
CA ARG A 308 -8.00 8.21 6.41
C ARG A 308 -7.60 9.09 5.21
N ILE A 309 -6.80 10.12 5.45
CA ILE A 309 -6.33 11.07 4.43
C ILE A 309 -4.92 10.77 3.94
N LEU A 310 -4.26 9.73 4.45
CA LEU A 310 -2.86 9.43 4.21
C LEU A 310 -2.66 8.23 3.31
N PHE A 311 -1.64 8.30 2.45
CA PHE A 311 -1.10 7.16 1.73
C PHE A 311 -0.17 6.33 2.63
N LYS A 312 0.17 5.12 2.20
CA LYS A 312 0.96 4.16 2.98
C LYS A 312 2.37 4.65 3.34
N ASP A 313 3.03 5.35 2.42
CA ASP A 313 4.32 5.99 2.64
C ASP A 313 4.23 7.15 3.64
N GLU A 314 3.18 7.96 3.56
CA GLU A 314 2.91 9.02 4.53
C GLU A 314 2.62 8.47 5.93
N VAL A 315 1.91 7.34 6.04
CA VAL A 315 1.70 6.66 7.33
C VAL A 315 3.03 6.24 7.96
N ARG A 316 3.98 5.75 7.17
CA ARG A 316 5.33 5.42 7.68
C ARG A 316 6.08 6.65 8.16
N LEU A 317 6.07 7.74 7.38
CA LEU A 317 6.66 9.01 7.78
C LEU A 317 6.01 9.59 9.05
N LEU A 318 4.68 9.43 9.20
CA LEU A 318 3.96 9.78 10.42
C LEU A 318 4.45 8.93 11.60
N GLY A 319 4.61 7.62 11.41
CA GLY A 319 5.17 6.72 12.43
C GLY A 319 6.57 7.18 12.91
N GLU A 320 7.45 7.55 11.97
CA GLU A 320 8.77 8.12 12.31
C GLU A 320 8.64 9.43 13.11
N SER A 321 7.75 10.34 12.67
CA SER A 321 7.52 11.62 13.38
C SER A 321 6.93 11.44 14.78
N LEU A 322 6.26 10.32 15.04
CA LEU A 322 5.77 9.93 16.35
C LEU A 322 6.82 9.22 17.21
N ASN A 323 8.06 9.06 16.71
CA ASN A 323 9.18 8.34 17.32
C ASN A 323 8.89 6.85 17.57
N MET A 324 8.20 6.21 16.64
CA MET A 324 7.97 4.77 16.71
C MET A 324 9.23 3.98 16.34
N PRO A 325 9.41 2.76 16.87
CA PRO A 325 10.54 1.90 16.52
C PRO A 325 10.61 1.62 15.01
N ALA A 326 11.77 1.83 14.40
CA ALA A 326 11.98 1.63 12.97
C ALA A 326 11.60 0.21 12.48
N PRO A 327 11.88 -0.90 13.22
CA PRO A 327 11.44 -2.23 12.82
C PRO A 327 9.92 -2.40 12.72
N LEU A 328 9.15 -1.61 13.48
CA LEU A 328 7.69 -1.62 13.41
C LEU A 328 7.16 -0.78 12.25
N VAL A 329 7.74 0.40 12.02
CA VAL A 329 7.35 1.34 10.94
C VAL A 329 7.67 0.79 9.55
N TRP A 330 8.86 0.20 9.41
CA TRP A 330 9.36 -0.30 8.11
C TRP A 330 9.13 -1.79 7.89
N ARG A 331 8.29 -2.38 8.72
CA ARG A 331 7.89 -3.77 8.58
C ARG A 331 7.26 -4.04 7.21
N GLN A 332 7.67 -5.15 6.57
CA GLN A 332 7.02 -5.59 5.34
C GLN A 332 5.55 -5.96 5.58
N PRO A 333 4.68 -5.83 4.56
CA PRO A 333 3.29 -6.25 4.66
C PRO A 333 3.17 -7.71 5.15
N PHE A 334 2.17 -7.96 5.99
CA PHE A 334 1.82 -9.30 6.41
C PHE A 334 0.31 -9.46 6.27
N PRO A 335 -0.18 -10.51 5.61
CA PRO A 335 -1.59 -10.66 5.32
C PRO A 335 -2.41 -10.88 6.58
N GLY A 336 -3.66 -10.39 6.61
CA GLY A 336 -4.57 -10.58 7.74
C GLY A 336 -4.77 -12.04 8.14
N PRO A 337 -4.91 -13.00 7.19
CA PRO A 337 -4.99 -14.42 7.50
C PRO A 337 -3.67 -15.05 8.02
N GLY A 338 -2.60 -14.28 8.10
CA GLY A 338 -1.31 -14.74 8.57
C GLY A 338 -0.70 -15.82 7.67
N LEU A 339 -0.02 -16.77 8.30
CA LEU A 339 0.63 -17.89 7.60
C LEU A 339 -0.35 -18.89 6.96
N ALA A 340 -1.65 -18.81 7.25
CA ALA A 340 -2.64 -19.72 6.69
C ALA A 340 -2.67 -19.76 5.17
N ILE A 341 -2.46 -18.60 4.52
CA ILE A 341 -2.46 -18.46 3.04
C ILE A 341 -1.08 -18.67 2.42
N ARG A 342 -0.12 -19.10 3.22
CA ARG A 342 1.23 -19.54 2.81
C ARG A 342 1.44 -21.02 3.02
N ILE A 343 0.39 -21.74 3.42
CA ILE A 343 0.35 -23.20 3.50
C ILE A 343 -0.68 -23.72 2.51
N LEU A 344 -0.22 -24.31 1.40
CA LEU A 344 -1.10 -24.93 0.43
C LEU A 344 -1.73 -26.21 1.06
N GLY A 345 -3.05 -26.26 0.99
CA GLY A 345 -3.82 -27.36 1.60
C GLY A 345 -4.20 -27.09 3.05
N ASP A 346 -4.38 -28.14 3.86
CA ASP A 346 -4.76 -28.05 5.26
C ASP A 346 -3.64 -27.54 6.16
N ILE A 347 -4.00 -26.94 7.29
CA ILE A 347 -3.05 -26.37 8.26
C ILE A 347 -2.84 -27.38 9.37
N THR A 348 -1.57 -27.71 9.67
CA THR A 348 -1.16 -28.54 10.80
C THR A 348 -0.01 -27.87 11.56
N ASP A 349 0.21 -28.27 12.82
CA ASP A 349 1.30 -27.76 13.64
C ASP A 349 2.67 -28.02 13.00
N GLU A 350 2.87 -29.20 12.40
CA GLU A 350 4.09 -29.55 11.66
C GLU A 350 4.36 -28.57 10.49
N LYS A 351 3.35 -28.32 9.66
CA LYS A 351 3.47 -27.41 8.53
C LYS A 351 3.71 -25.96 8.95
N LEU A 352 3.06 -25.54 10.03
CA LEU A 352 3.28 -24.21 10.62
C LEU A 352 4.70 -24.06 11.17
N ASP A 353 5.25 -25.08 11.86
CA ASP A 353 6.62 -25.03 12.38
C ASP A 353 7.64 -24.98 11.23
N ILE A 354 7.47 -25.81 10.21
CA ILE A 354 8.31 -25.78 9.00
C ILE A 354 8.27 -24.40 8.34
N LEU A 355 7.09 -23.86 8.14
CA LEU A 355 6.92 -22.55 7.48
C LEU A 355 7.52 -21.42 8.33
N ARG A 356 7.29 -21.41 9.63
CA ARG A 356 7.86 -20.39 10.54
C ARG A 356 9.38 -20.38 10.54
N ARG A 357 10.02 -21.56 10.58
CA ARG A 357 11.48 -21.69 10.56
C ARG A 357 12.05 -21.23 9.23
N SER A 358 11.50 -21.73 8.13
CA SER A 358 11.97 -21.35 6.80
C SER A 358 11.77 -19.85 6.52
N ASP A 359 10.64 -19.25 6.92
CA ASP A 359 10.38 -17.83 6.79
C ASP A 359 11.32 -16.96 7.64
N PHE A 360 11.62 -17.42 8.86
CA PHE A 360 12.60 -16.74 9.72
C PHE A 360 13.99 -16.72 9.08
N ILE A 361 14.45 -17.86 8.54
CA ILE A 361 15.76 -17.95 7.87
C ILE A 361 15.82 -17.03 6.65
N LEU A 362 14.79 -17.02 5.81
CA LEU A 362 14.72 -16.13 4.66
C LEU A 362 14.83 -14.66 5.07
N ARG A 363 14.04 -14.25 6.06
CA ARG A 363 14.04 -12.86 6.54
C ARG A 363 15.38 -12.45 7.16
N ASP A 364 15.99 -13.33 7.93
CA ASP A 364 17.28 -13.12 8.56
C ASP A 364 18.41 -12.92 7.51
N GLU A 365 18.44 -13.77 6.47
CA GLU A 365 19.45 -13.65 5.41
C GLU A 365 19.25 -12.41 4.51
N ILE A 366 18.00 -12.05 4.18
CA ILE A 366 17.71 -10.83 3.43
C ILE A 366 18.11 -9.58 4.24
N ALA A 367 17.83 -9.57 5.54
CA ALA A 367 18.23 -8.47 6.43
C ALA A 367 19.76 -8.36 6.55
N LYS A 368 20.50 -9.48 6.71
CA LYS A 368 21.95 -9.50 6.71
C LYS A 368 22.57 -8.99 5.40
N ALA A 369 21.89 -9.25 4.29
CA ALA A 369 22.28 -8.73 2.98
C ALA A 369 21.96 -7.24 2.77
N GLY A 370 21.27 -6.58 3.70
CA GLY A 370 20.83 -5.18 3.61
C GLY A 370 19.76 -4.92 2.55
N LEU A 371 19.00 -5.95 2.17
CA LEU A 371 17.97 -5.90 1.12
C LEU A 371 16.56 -5.74 1.67
N ASP A 372 16.38 -5.75 2.98
CA ASP A 372 15.09 -5.71 3.67
C ASP A 372 14.24 -4.47 3.38
N ARG A 373 14.86 -3.36 2.96
CA ARG A 373 14.16 -2.12 2.56
C ARG A 373 13.98 -1.95 1.06
N SER A 374 14.76 -2.65 0.24
CA SER A 374 14.69 -2.58 -1.21
C SER A 374 13.69 -3.56 -1.81
N ILE A 375 13.38 -4.64 -1.09
CA ILE A 375 12.41 -5.65 -1.49
C ILE A 375 11.08 -5.36 -0.80
N TRP A 376 10.00 -5.24 -1.59
CA TRP A 376 8.67 -4.89 -1.08
C TRP A 376 8.12 -5.94 -0.11
N GLN A 377 8.16 -7.23 -0.53
CA GLN A 377 7.68 -8.35 0.27
C GLN A 377 8.47 -9.61 -0.07
N TYR A 378 8.81 -10.40 0.95
CA TYR A 378 9.50 -11.67 0.80
C TYR A 378 9.05 -12.62 1.91
N PHE A 379 8.84 -13.88 1.54
CA PHE A 379 8.33 -14.91 2.42
C PHE A 379 8.56 -16.31 1.86
N THR A 380 8.39 -17.33 2.71
CA THR A 380 8.35 -18.71 2.26
C THR A 380 6.93 -19.24 2.17
N VAL A 381 6.75 -20.26 1.33
CA VAL A 381 5.48 -20.94 1.09
C VAL A 381 5.67 -22.43 1.33
N PHE A 382 4.81 -23.02 2.15
CA PHE A 382 4.72 -24.46 2.28
C PHE A 382 3.89 -25.02 1.12
N THR A 383 4.57 -25.66 0.15
CA THR A 383 3.95 -26.06 -1.13
C THR A 383 3.13 -27.35 -1.03
N GLY A 384 3.33 -28.15 0.02
CA GLY A 384 2.76 -29.50 0.14
C GLY A 384 3.44 -30.55 -0.76
N ILE A 385 4.33 -30.13 -1.66
CA ILE A 385 5.04 -31.02 -2.57
C ILE A 385 6.13 -31.77 -1.81
N ARG A 386 6.20 -33.11 -1.99
CA ARG A 386 7.31 -33.93 -1.50
C ARG A 386 8.21 -34.36 -2.66
N SER A 387 9.49 -34.42 -2.37
CA SER A 387 10.49 -34.87 -3.36
C SER A 387 11.51 -35.81 -2.73
N VAL A 388 12.12 -36.63 -3.59
CA VAL A 388 13.24 -37.47 -3.17
C VAL A 388 14.47 -36.61 -2.99
N GLY A 389 15.16 -36.79 -1.88
CA GLY A 389 16.45 -36.19 -1.58
C GLY A 389 17.46 -37.25 -1.10
N VAL A 390 18.70 -36.82 -0.97
CA VAL A 390 19.78 -37.62 -0.33
C VAL A 390 20.41 -36.73 0.72
N MET A 391 20.32 -37.15 1.98
CA MET A 391 20.86 -36.43 3.13
C MET A 391 21.68 -37.43 3.95
N GLY A 392 23.02 -37.22 4.02
CA GLY A 392 23.91 -38.09 4.79
C GLY A 392 23.78 -39.55 4.39
N ASP A 393 24.01 -39.94 3.15
CA ASP A 393 23.95 -41.30 2.59
C ASP A 393 22.57 -42.01 2.67
N GLN A 394 21.54 -41.32 3.14
CA GLN A 394 20.17 -41.86 3.19
C GLN A 394 19.26 -41.15 2.21
N ARG A 395 18.33 -41.93 1.61
CA ARG A 395 17.23 -41.36 0.83
C ARG A 395 16.21 -40.76 1.76
N THR A 396 15.80 -39.53 1.46
CA THR A 396 14.70 -38.84 2.14
C THR A 396 13.53 -38.62 1.17
N TYR A 397 12.33 -38.45 1.71
CA TYR A 397 11.14 -38.07 0.95
C TYR A 397 10.42 -36.97 1.73
N ASP A 398 10.92 -35.75 1.55
CA ASP A 398 10.59 -34.60 2.37
C ASP A 398 9.97 -33.47 1.53
N TYR A 399 9.57 -32.38 2.20
CA TYR A 399 8.87 -31.27 1.57
C TYR A 399 9.79 -30.33 0.78
N ALA A 400 9.18 -29.70 -0.21
CA ALA A 400 9.76 -28.58 -0.93
C ALA A 400 9.16 -27.25 -0.44
N ILE A 401 10.02 -26.27 -0.15
CA ILE A 401 9.63 -24.91 0.25
C ILE A 401 9.76 -23.97 -0.94
N GLY A 402 8.72 -23.19 -1.22
CA GLY A 402 8.77 -22.08 -2.15
C GLY A 402 9.31 -20.82 -1.46
N VAL A 403 10.13 -20.05 -2.17
CA VAL A 403 10.59 -18.71 -1.78
C VAL A 403 9.98 -17.72 -2.74
N ARG A 404 9.29 -16.73 -2.23
CA ARG A 404 8.74 -15.60 -2.96
C ARG A 404 9.41 -14.33 -2.49
N ALA A 405 9.96 -13.52 -3.41
CA ALA A 405 10.47 -12.19 -3.14
C ALA A 405 10.08 -11.27 -4.30
N VAL A 406 9.50 -10.11 -3.99
CA VAL A 406 8.92 -9.23 -5.00
C VAL A 406 9.22 -7.77 -4.73
N THR A 407 9.34 -6.99 -5.80
CA THR A 407 9.43 -5.53 -5.79
C THR A 407 8.16 -4.93 -6.36
N SER A 408 7.69 -3.84 -5.77
CA SER A 408 6.53 -3.09 -6.24
C SER A 408 6.54 -1.69 -5.66
N THR A 409 5.85 -0.77 -6.32
CA THR A 409 5.58 0.58 -5.81
C THR A 409 4.15 0.73 -5.28
N ASP A 410 3.21 0.00 -5.84
CA ASP A 410 1.77 0.18 -5.59
C ASP A 410 1.01 -1.12 -5.29
N ALA A 411 1.70 -2.27 -5.30
CA ALA A 411 1.14 -3.63 -5.19
C ALA A 411 0.16 -4.03 -6.32
N MET A 412 -0.10 -3.16 -7.30
CA MET A 412 -0.95 -3.49 -8.44
C MET A 412 -0.18 -4.28 -9.48
N THR A 413 1.01 -3.79 -9.83
CA THR A 413 2.00 -4.49 -10.64
C THR A 413 3.19 -4.87 -9.77
N VAL A 414 3.71 -6.08 -9.97
CA VAL A 414 4.77 -6.64 -9.14
C VAL A 414 5.74 -7.40 -10.02
N GLU A 415 7.02 -7.11 -9.85
CA GLU A 415 8.11 -7.87 -10.46
C GLU A 415 8.75 -8.77 -9.39
N PHE A 416 9.23 -9.96 -9.79
CA PHE A 416 10.03 -10.75 -8.86
C PHE A 416 11.35 -10.04 -8.55
N ALA A 417 11.81 -10.13 -7.31
CA ALA A 417 13.06 -9.51 -6.91
C ALA A 417 14.25 -10.37 -7.38
N GLU A 418 15.19 -9.78 -8.12
CA GLU A 418 16.41 -10.44 -8.55
C GLU A 418 17.37 -10.61 -7.37
N LEU A 419 17.23 -11.70 -6.62
CA LEU A 419 18.13 -12.01 -5.52
C LEU A 419 19.48 -12.53 -6.04
N PRO A 420 20.62 -12.13 -5.46
CA PRO A 420 21.94 -12.68 -5.79
C PRO A 420 21.97 -14.20 -5.61
N TYR A 421 22.55 -14.93 -6.56
CA TYR A 421 22.61 -16.39 -6.51
C TYR A 421 23.33 -16.93 -5.25
N ASP A 422 24.34 -16.22 -4.74
CA ASP A 422 25.03 -16.63 -3.51
C ASP A 422 24.13 -16.47 -2.28
N LEU A 423 23.26 -15.43 -2.27
CA LEU A 423 22.26 -15.27 -1.23
C LEU A 423 21.21 -16.39 -1.32
N LEU A 424 20.69 -16.71 -2.52
CA LEU A 424 19.75 -17.81 -2.73
C LEU A 424 20.36 -19.15 -2.28
N ARG A 425 21.64 -19.39 -2.56
CA ARG A 425 22.38 -20.59 -2.11
C ARG A 425 22.45 -20.63 -0.58
N THR A 426 22.77 -19.52 0.07
CA THR A 426 22.87 -19.44 1.52
C THR A 426 21.51 -19.70 2.17
N ILE A 427 20.46 -19.07 1.67
CA ILE A 427 19.07 -19.27 2.14
C ILE A 427 18.66 -20.76 1.99
N SER A 428 18.88 -21.34 0.81
CA SER A 428 18.56 -22.74 0.55
C SER A 428 19.28 -23.69 1.48
N ASN A 429 20.59 -23.50 1.66
CA ASN A 429 21.41 -24.35 2.52
C ASN A 429 20.97 -24.27 3.99
N ARG A 430 20.70 -23.06 4.47
CA ARG A 430 20.21 -22.85 5.84
C ARG A 430 18.80 -23.44 6.05
N ILE A 431 17.88 -23.24 5.13
CA ILE A 431 16.52 -23.81 5.22
C ILE A 431 16.60 -25.34 5.31
N ILE A 432 17.38 -25.98 4.44
CA ILE A 432 17.54 -27.45 4.45
C ILE A 432 18.22 -27.94 5.73
N ALA A 433 19.22 -27.23 6.24
CA ALA A 433 19.97 -27.64 7.41
C ALA A 433 19.22 -27.40 8.74
N GLU A 434 18.44 -26.32 8.83
CA GLU A 434 17.85 -25.85 10.08
C GLU A 434 16.34 -26.14 10.19
N THR A 435 15.68 -26.55 9.07
CA THR A 435 14.25 -26.87 9.06
C THR A 435 14.04 -28.36 8.84
N PRO A 436 13.56 -29.10 9.84
CA PRO A 436 13.28 -30.54 9.68
C PRO A 436 12.28 -30.82 8.56
N HIS A 437 12.40 -31.99 7.92
CA HIS A 437 11.50 -32.45 6.85
C HIS A 437 11.48 -31.58 5.59
N VAL A 438 12.55 -30.84 5.32
CA VAL A 438 12.72 -30.05 4.08
C VAL A 438 13.99 -30.50 3.38
N ASN A 439 13.86 -30.89 2.10
CA ASN A 439 15.00 -31.32 1.28
C ASN A 439 15.12 -30.53 -0.04
N ARG A 440 14.25 -29.55 -0.29
CA ARG A 440 14.26 -28.76 -1.52
C ARG A 440 13.75 -27.34 -1.29
N VAL A 441 14.40 -26.37 -1.95
CA VAL A 441 13.96 -24.98 -1.98
C VAL A 441 13.77 -24.57 -3.44
N MET A 442 12.67 -23.88 -3.75
CA MET A 442 12.32 -23.37 -5.08
C MET A 442 12.14 -21.84 -4.98
N PHE A 443 12.59 -21.11 -5.99
CA PHE A 443 12.39 -19.67 -6.08
C PHE A 443 11.34 -19.34 -7.15
N ASP A 444 10.30 -18.60 -6.77
CA ASP A 444 9.22 -18.17 -7.67
C ASP A 444 9.61 -16.89 -8.40
N ILE A 445 9.79 -16.99 -9.72
CA ILE A 445 10.16 -15.91 -10.64
C ILE A 445 8.98 -15.37 -11.45
N THR A 446 7.75 -15.50 -10.93
CA THR A 446 6.55 -15.09 -11.64
C THR A 446 6.17 -13.65 -11.27
N ASP A 447 5.95 -12.80 -12.27
CA ASP A 447 5.47 -11.43 -12.09
C ASP A 447 3.95 -11.39 -11.83
N LYS A 448 3.45 -10.26 -11.39
CA LYS A 448 2.02 -9.97 -11.30
C LYS A 448 1.66 -8.80 -12.24
N PRO A 449 0.79 -8.97 -13.23
CA PRO A 449 0.21 -10.24 -13.67
C PRO A 449 1.24 -11.15 -14.36
N PRO A 450 1.02 -12.49 -14.58
CA PRO A 450 -0.25 -13.21 -14.32
C PRO A 450 -0.37 -13.79 -12.91
N GLY A 451 0.71 -13.85 -12.14
CA GLY A 451 0.67 -14.35 -10.77
C GLY A 451 0.01 -13.37 -9.79
N THR A 452 -0.04 -13.79 -8.52
CA THR A 452 -0.38 -12.92 -7.39
C THR A 452 0.84 -12.76 -6.47
N ILE A 453 0.77 -11.90 -5.46
CA ILE A 453 1.85 -11.79 -4.46
C ILE A 453 1.82 -13.02 -3.57
N GLU A 454 0.71 -13.25 -2.86
CA GLU A 454 0.49 -14.46 -2.06
C GLU A 454 0.07 -15.63 -2.98
N TRP A 455 0.32 -16.86 -2.55
CA TRP A 455 -0.01 -18.05 -3.35
C TRP A 455 -1.45 -18.56 -3.13
N GLU A 456 -2.06 -18.22 -1.98
CA GLU A 456 -3.47 -18.50 -1.67
C GLU A 456 -4.26 -17.24 -1.30
#